data_f1bbcc334fbec6e0bac5e4f063a693b4
#
_entry.id   f1bbcc334fbec6e0bac5e4f063a693b4
#
_cell.length_a   1.000
_cell.length_b   1.000
_cell.length_c   1.000
_cell.angle_alpha   90.00
_cell.angle_beta   90.00
_cell.angle_gamma   90.00
#
_symmetry.space_group_name_H-M   'P 1'
#
loop_
_entity.id
_entity.type
_entity.pdbx_description
1 polymer ?
#
loop_
_entity_poly.entity_id
_entity_poly.type
_entity_poly.pdbx_seq_one_letter_code
_entity_poly.pdbx_strand_id
1 'polypeptide(L)'
;MLLTYLAALVTAATIQIHHCQVPVIQDKDIPVATVDIPEGMEPVFKVSLRGLRRKALRSWEVRDGVLYVNLDASRVKDIRKPFALKIKAKGFAVKEDGSRKHRLARKVRTAGDDGVAAYRIPGLVTTKKGTLVGVYDIRYENSRDLQGHVDVGVSRSTDGGRTWGPMIVAMDMGEWGGLPQNVNGVGDPCILVDEVTGDLLVFAAWTHGGEAGKAAWFAAGSGFEPDTTPQLLMVRSTDDGLTWSEPVNLTRQVKQEAWNFTFQGPGRGITMDDGTLVVPFQHQEPEPERTPAAGIMYSTDRGLTWHVHQYAKINTTESQVAEIAPGELMLNMRDNRKTGRAVYVTKDMGRTWTPHVSDGQLVEPVCMASLLKVRASENALKKDILLFSNPADANDRKNITVQMSLDGGKTWSRKCLLDEGEGWGYSCLTMIDKKTVGILYESSQAHMTFQAIPLKDIR
;
A
#
# COMPACT_ATOMS: atom_id res chain seq x y z
N MET A 1 40.21 64.94 -12.26
CA MET A 1 39.52 63.99 -13.10
C MET A 1 39.55 62.66 -12.36
N LEU A 2 38.57 62.42 -11.49
CA LEU A 2 38.44 61.17 -10.72
C LEU A 2 37.55 60.23 -11.56
N LEU A 3 38.13 59.16 -12.05
CA LEU A 3 37.38 58.05 -12.60
C LEU A 3 36.82 57.17 -11.47
N THR A 4 35.55 57.33 -11.19
CA THR A 4 34.79 56.44 -10.31
C THR A 4 34.47 55.17 -11.11
N TYR A 5 35.15 54.06 -10.83
CA TYR A 5 34.75 52.72 -11.27
C TYR A 5 33.51 52.32 -10.52
N LEU A 6 32.34 52.39 -11.17
CA LEU A 6 31.15 51.68 -10.72
C LEU A 6 31.37 50.20 -11.07
N ALA A 7 31.75 49.41 -10.07
CA ALA A 7 31.65 47.95 -10.17
C ALA A 7 30.15 47.61 -10.12
N ALA A 8 29.55 47.37 -11.30
CA ALA A 8 28.25 46.80 -11.38
C ALA A 8 28.31 45.39 -10.73
N LEU A 9 27.68 45.26 -9.56
CA LEU A 9 27.40 43.96 -8.98
C LEU A 9 26.49 43.20 -9.98
N VAL A 10 27.10 42.43 -10.85
CA VAL A 10 26.35 41.45 -11.65
C VAL A 10 25.86 40.41 -10.67
N THR A 11 24.65 40.58 -10.18
CA THR A 11 23.96 39.52 -9.42
C THR A 11 23.85 38.30 -10.37
N ALA A 12 24.56 37.21 -10.03
CA ALA A 12 24.49 36.00 -10.78
C ALA A 12 23.01 35.58 -10.92
N ALA A 13 22.57 35.35 -12.17
CA ALA A 13 21.21 34.86 -12.39
C ALA A 13 20.97 33.60 -11.55
N THR A 14 19.77 33.49 -11.00
CA THR A 14 19.42 32.42 -10.09
C THR A 14 18.61 31.35 -10.80
N ILE A 15 19.00 30.08 -10.62
CA ILE A 15 18.22 28.91 -11.02
C ILE A 15 17.49 28.42 -9.77
N GLN A 16 16.18 28.27 -9.88
CA GLN A 16 15.35 27.68 -8.82
C GLN A 16 15.16 26.18 -9.08
N ILE A 17 15.30 25.37 -8.02
CA ILE A 17 15.10 23.91 -8.07
C ILE A 17 14.08 23.53 -7.01
N HIS A 18 12.98 22.93 -7.46
CA HIS A 18 11.88 22.44 -6.62
C HIS A 18 11.95 20.91 -6.55
N HIS A 19 12.48 20.38 -5.44
CA HIS A 19 12.60 18.94 -5.25
C HIS A 19 11.25 18.28 -5.03
N CYS A 20 11.00 17.19 -5.78
CA CYS A 20 9.81 16.37 -5.65
C CYS A 20 10.10 15.14 -4.76
N GLN A 21 9.17 14.82 -3.86
CA GLN A 21 9.24 13.59 -3.07
C GLN A 21 8.59 12.46 -3.85
N VAL A 22 9.39 11.68 -4.58
CA VAL A 22 8.95 10.49 -5.32
C VAL A 22 9.84 9.30 -5.00
N PRO A 23 9.35 8.06 -5.14
CA PRO A 23 10.18 6.87 -4.95
C PRO A 23 11.24 6.77 -6.03
N VAL A 24 12.51 6.77 -5.64
CA VAL A 24 13.61 6.61 -6.60
C VAL A 24 13.86 5.11 -6.82
N ILE A 25 13.25 4.60 -7.89
CA ILE A 25 13.39 3.20 -8.30
C ILE A 25 14.71 3.02 -9.04
N GLN A 26 15.37 1.88 -8.79
CA GLN A 26 16.61 1.54 -9.46
C GLN A 26 16.44 1.33 -10.97
N ASP A 27 17.50 1.63 -11.71
CA ASP A 27 17.62 1.36 -13.14
C ASP A 27 16.54 2.00 -14.02
N LYS A 28 15.92 3.08 -13.52
CA LYS A 28 14.90 3.89 -14.19
C LYS A 28 15.23 5.37 -14.04
N ASP A 29 14.93 6.18 -15.05
CA ASP A 29 15.01 7.64 -14.96
C ASP A 29 13.82 8.17 -14.18
N ILE A 30 14.09 8.76 -13.02
CA ILE A 30 13.07 9.25 -12.08
C ILE A 30 13.10 10.76 -12.03
N PRO A 31 11.95 11.46 -12.24
CA PRO A 31 11.85 12.91 -12.12
C PRO A 31 11.91 13.30 -10.65
N VAL A 32 13.00 13.90 -10.20
CA VAL A 32 13.25 14.23 -8.78
C VAL A 32 13.15 15.71 -8.44
N ALA A 33 13.10 16.57 -9.44
CA ALA A 33 12.91 18.01 -9.24
C ALA A 33 12.45 18.69 -10.52
N THR A 34 11.74 19.82 -10.43
CA THR A 34 11.62 20.78 -11.50
C THR A 34 12.72 21.84 -11.38
N VAL A 35 13.13 22.42 -12.52
CA VAL A 35 14.26 23.35 -12.63
C VAL A 35 13.81 24.56 -13.44
N ASP A 36 13.68 25.70 -12.78
CA ASP A 36 13.34 26.96 -13.46
C ASP A 36 14.62 27.64 -13.96
N ILE A 37 14.80 27.59 -15.27
CA ILE A 37 15.91 28.20 -15.98
C ILE A 37 15.44 29.55 -16.56
N PRO A 38 16.12 30.67 -16.25
CA PRO A 38 15.77 31.95 -16.85
C PRO A 38 15.85 31.92 -18.38
N GLU A 39 14.94 32.62 -19.05
CA GLU A 39 14.81 32.63 -20.50
C GLU A 39 16.14 33.02 -21.20
N GLY A 40 16.47 32.32 -22.27
CA GLY A 40 17.69 32.54 -23.04
C GLY A 40 18.99 32.08 -22.39
N MET A 41 18.91 31.31 -21.27
CA MET A 41 20.09 30.81 -20.58
C MET A 41 20.25 29.30 -20.73
N GLU A 42 21.48 28.84 -20.96
CA GLU A 42 21.87 27.43 -21.08
C GLU A 42 22.87 27.04 -19.97
N PRO A 43 22.39 26.73 -18.75
CA PRO A 43 23.27 26.40 -17.65
C PRO A 43 23.96 25.04 -17.82
N VAL A 44 25.25 24.97 -17.50
CA VAL A 44 25.98 23.69 -17.41
C VAL A 44 25.84 23.16 -15.99
N PHE A 45 24.98 22.15 -15.85
CA PHE A 45 24.72 21.50 -14.55
C PHE A 45 25.81 20.50 -14.16
N LYS A 46 25.96 20.29 -12.86
CA LYS A 46 26.71 19.19 -12.26
C LYS A 46 25.91 18.63 -11.09
N VAL A 47 25.51 17.36 -11.20
CA VAL A 47 24.75 16.64 -10.17
C VAL A 47 25.63 15.58 -9.52
N SER A 48 25.51 15.42 -8.21
CA SER A 48 26.21 14.39 -7.45
C SER A 48 25.38 13.95 -6.24
N LEU A 49 25.66 12.76 -5.68
CA LEU A 49 24.96 12.20 -4.53
C LEU A 49 25.65 12.58 -3.21
N ARG A 50 24.81 12.79 -2.19
CA ARG A 50 25.21 12.85 -0.77
C ARG A 50 24.41 11.80 0.01
N GLY A 51 25.11 10.96 0.79
CA GLY A 51 24.47 9.88 1.57
C GLY A 51 24.55 8.51 0.91
N LEU A 52 24.82 8.44 -0.40
CA LEU A 52 25.15 7.22 -1.15
C LEU A 52 26.56 7.28 -1.72
N ARG A 53 27.10 6.12 -2.15
CA ARG A 53 28.36 6.09 -2.90
C ARG A 53 28.19 6.86 -4.22
N ARG A 54 29.19 7.70 -4.56
CA ARG A 54 29.15 8.53 -5.79
C ARG A 54 28.85 7.72 -7.05
N LYS A 55 29.40 6.50 -7.14
CA LYS A 55 29.18 5.58 -8.28
C LYS A 55 27.77 4.96 -8.33
N ALA A 56 26.90 5.22 -7.35
CA ALA A 56 25.51 4.79 -7.41
C ALA A 56 24.66 5.65 -8.35
N LEU A 57 25.07 6.87 -8.68
CA LEU A 57 24.46 7.68 -9.74
C LEU A 57 24.99 7.16 -11.10
N ARG A 58 24.10 6.53 -11.88
CA ARG A 58 24.43 6.02 -13.23
C ARG A 58 24.43 7.15 -14.23
N SER A 59 23.35 7.92 -14.26
CA SER A 59 23.15 9.09 -15.11
C SER A 59 22.23 10.10 -14.47
N TRP A 60 22.22 11.30 -15.01
CA TRP A 60 21.27 12.35 -14.73
C TRP A 60 21.14 13.24 -15.96
N GLU A 61 20.00 13.87 -16.13
CA GLU A 61 19.77 14.89 -17.16
C GLU A 61 18.75 15.91 -16.71
N VAL A 62 18.79 17.09 -17.28
CA VAL A 62 17.71 18.08 -17.20
C VAL A 62 17.06 18.14 -18.58
N ARG A 63 15.79 17.78 -18.67
CA ARG A 63 15.02 17.74 -19.88
C ARG A 63 13.68 18.41 -19.63
N ASP A 64 13.30 19.37 -20.47
CA ASP A 64 12.03 20.11 -20.36
C ASP A 64 11.77 20.71 -18.97
N GLY A 65 12.82 21.29 -18.36
CA GLY A 65 12.73 21.85 -17.02
C GLY A 65 12.58 20.83 -15.88
N VAL A 66 12.83 19.53 -16.14
CA VAL A 66 12.76 18.46 -15.12
C VAL A 66 14.11 17.79 -14.98
N LEU A 67 14.60 17.65 -13.74
CA LEU A 67 15.79 16.89 -13.41
C LEU A 67 15.43 15.42 -13.19
N TYR A 68 15.99 14.57 -14.04
CA TYR A 68 15.91 13.11 -13.91
C TYR A 68 17.19 12.55 -13.32
N VAL A 69 17.08 11.49 -12.51
CA VAL A 69 18.21 10.71 -12.00
C VAL A 69 17.98 9.22 -12.22
N ASN A 70 19.07 8.50 -12.55
CA ASN A 70 19.08 7.05 -12.66
C ASN A 70 20.12 6.48 -11.69
N LEU A 71 19.69 5.53 -10.83
CA LEU A 71 20.56 4.90 -9.84
C LEU A 71 20.85 3.44 -10.18
N ASP A 72 22.11 3.06 -10.06
CA ASP A 72 22.56 1.68 -10.16
C ASP A 72 22.23 0.90 -8.88
N ALA A 73 21.25 -0.01 -8.96
CA ALA A 73 20.80 -0.85 -7.87
C ALA A 73 21.92 -1.65 -7.20
N SER A 74 22.88 -2.16 -7.98
CA SER A 74 23.96 -3.02 -7.47
C SER A 74 24.91 -2.28 -6.51
N ARG A 75 24.93 -0.96 -6.58
CA ARG A 75 25.80 -0.10 -5.77
C ARG A 75 25.13 0.45 -4.50
N VAL A 76 23.85 0.16 -4.31
CA VAL A 76 23.08 0.59 -3.13
C VAL A 76 22.91 -0.59 -2.18
N LYS A 77 23.72 -0.62 -1.11
CA LYS A 77 23.71 -1.71 -0.14
C LYS A 77 22.60 -1.59 0.91
N ASP A 78 22.20 -0.38 1.29
CA ASP A 78 21.22 -0.12 2.33
C ASP A 78 20.08 0.76 1.79
N ILE A 79 18.94 0.13 1.51
CA ILE A 79 17.75 0.80 0.95
C ILE A 79 17.02 1.68 1.96
N ARG A 80 17.36 1.57 3.26
CA ARG A 80 16.74 2.36 4.34
C ARG A 80 17.27 3.79 4.42
N LYS A 81 18.46 4.04 3.86
CA LYS A 81 19.12 5.33 3.96
C LYS A 81 18.57 6.33 2.94
N PRO A 82 18.05 7.48 3.39
CA PRO A 82 17.77 8.56 2.47
C PRO A 82 19.07 9.14 1.92
N PHE A 83 18.98 9.73 0.74
CA PHE A 83 20.08 10.45 0.11
C PHE A 83 19.63 11.85 -0.34
N ALA A 84 20.58 12.71 -0.64
CA ALA A 84 20.31 14.03 -1.19
C ALA A 84 21.11 14.23 -2.48
N LEU A 85 20.58 15.06 -3.36
CA LEU A 85 21.29 15.57 -4.53
C LEU A 85 22.08 16.80 -4.15
N LYS A 86 23.25 16.97 -4.73
CA LYS A 86 24.02 18.22 -4.71
C LYS A 86 24.07 18.71 -6.15
N ILE A 87 23.36 19.79 -6.41
CA ILE A 87 23.20 20.38 -7.73
C ILE A 87 24.00 21.67 -7.79
N LYS A 88 24.72 21.89 -8.88
CA LYS A 88 25.45 23.13 -9.19
C LYS A 88 25.19 23.49 -10.64
N ALA A 89 25.15 24.76 -10.93
CA ALA A 89 25.12 25.30 -12.29
C ALA A 89 26.27 26.31 -12.46
N LYS A 90 27.10 26.13 -13.48
CA LYS A 90 28.28 26.98 -13.70
C LYS A 90 27.82 28.40 -14.06
N GLY A 91 28.30 29.39 -13.30
CA GLY A 91 27.98 30.82 -13.53
C GLY A 91 26.62 31.27 -12.95
N PHE A 92 25.89 30.40 -12.23
CA PHE A 92 24.59 30.71 -11.66
C PHE A 92 24.55 30.45 -10.16
N ALA A 93 23.75 31.23 -9.43
CA ALA A 93 23.31 30.88 -8.10
C ALA A 93 22.24 29.81 -8.19
N VAL A 94 22.27 28.79 -7.30
CA VAL A 94 21.25 27.73 -7.23
C VAL A 94 20.53 27.88 -5.91
N LYS A 95 19.19 28.07 -5.97
CA LYS A 95 18.28 28.02 -4.83
C LYS A 95 17.48 26.73 -4.91
N GLU A 96 17.29 26.08 -3.78
CA GLU A 96 16.61 24.79 -3.71
C GLU A 96 15.53 24.82 -2.63
N ASP A 97 14.33 24.32 -2.93
CA ASP A 97 13.25 24.08 -1.97
C ASP A 97 12.66 22.67 -2.14
N GLY A 98 11.59 22.37 -1.42
CA GLY A 98 10.97 21.05 -1.39
C GLY A 98 11.77 20.02 -0.56
N SER A 99 11.43 18.74 -0.72
CA SER A 99 12.06 17.65 0.01
C SER A 99 13.40 17.26 -0.59
N ARG A 100 14.48 17.73 0.01
CA ARG A 100 15.85 17.45 -0.45
C ARG A 100 16.35 16.03 -0.16
N LYS A 101 15.59 15.24 0.60
CA LYS A 101 15.94 13.86 0.96
C LYS A 101 15.09 12.88 0.18
N HIS A 102 15.69 12.30 -0.84
CA HIS A 102 15.08 11.25 -1.64
C HIS A 102 15.23 9.88 -0.96
N ARG A 103 14.33 8.95 -1.26
CA ARG A 103 14.36 7.58 -0.75
C ARG A 103 14.43 6.59 -1.89
N LEU A 104 15.23 5.55 -1.65
CA LEU A 104 15.27 4.42 -2.54
C LEU A 104 14.02 3.58 -2.39
N ALA A 105 13.55 3.07 -3.51
CA ALA A 105 12.47 2.13 -3.60
C ALA A 105 12.86 0.92 -4.46
N ARG A 106 12.16 -0.18 -4.30
CA ARG A 106 12.28 -1.37 -5.14
C ARG A 106 11.01 -1.55 -5.95
N LYS A 107 11.17 -1.67 -7.25
CA LYS A 107 10.11 -2.19 -8.10
C LYS A 107 9.94 -3.68 -7.75
N VAL A 108 8.78 -4.05 -7.25
CA VAL A 108 8.41 -5.46 -7.05
C VAL A 108 7.76 -5.98 -8.33
N ARG A 109 6.78 -5.21 -8.86
CA ARG A 109 6.11 -5.49 -10.14
C ARG A 109 5.70 -4.17 -10.83
N THR A 110 5.66 -4.21 -12.15
CA THR A 110 5.09 -3.11 -12.95
C THR A 110 4.47 -3.66 -14.23
N ALA A 111 3.71 -2.82 -14.96
CA ALA A 111 3.15 -3.18 -16.26
C ALA A 111 4.20 -3.78 -17.20
N GLY A 112 3.84 -4.86 -17.87
CA GLY A 112 4.69 -5.61 -18.80
C GLY A 112 5.59 -6.66 -18.15
N ASP A 113 5.84 -6.62 -16.84
CA ASP A 113 6.52 -7.71 -16.14
C ASP A 113 5.63 -8.98 -16.30
N ASP A 114 6.25 -10.13 -16.60
CA ASP A 114 5.58 -11.44 -16.76
C ASP A 114 4.41 -11.44 -17.78
N GLY A 115 4.35 -10.48 -18.71
CA GLY A 115 3.27 -10.32 -19.70
C GLY A 115 1.97 -9.74 -19.14
N VAL A 116 1.99 -9.18 -17.93
CA VAL A 116 0.81 -8.70 -17.18
C VAL A 116 0.58 -7.20 -17.44
N ALA A 117 -0.67 -6.81 -17.72
CA ALA A 117 -1.00 -5.41 -17.98
C ALA A 117 -0.95 -4.55 -16.71
N ALA A 118 -1.42 -5.07 -15.56
CA ALA A 118 -1.40 -4.32 -14.31
C ALA A 118 -1.27 -5.24 -13.09
N TYR A 119 -0.62 -4.70 -12.05
CA TYR A 119 -0.56 -5.26 -10.71
C TYR A 119 -1.20 -4.27 -9.75
N ARG A 120 -2.18 -4.72 -8.96
CA ARG A 120 -2.97 -3.88 -8.07
C ARG A 120 -3.14 -4.51 -6.69
N ILE A 121 -3.67 -3.76 -5.75
CA ILE A 121 -4.20 -4.23 -4.45
C ILE A 121 -3.12 -4.89 -3.57
N PRO A 122 -2.15 -4.12 -3.04
CA PRO A 122 -1.05 -4.67 -2.25
C PRO A 122 -1.47 -5.15 -0.86
N GLY A 123 -1.10 -6.36 -0.50
CA GLY A 123 -0.99 -6.85 0.87
C GLY A 123 0.48 -7.14 1.22
N LEU A 124 0.88 -7.01 2.48
CA LEU A 124 2.26 -7.22 2.93
C LEU A 124 2.32 -7.72 4.36
N VAL A 125 3.07 -8.79 4.58
CA VAL A 125 3.39 -9.30 5.92
C VAL A 125 4.86 -9.66 6.04
N THR A 126 5.33 -9.76 7.28
CA THR A 126 6.61 -10.38 7.63
C THR A 126 6.31 -11.69 8.34
N THR A 127 6.83 -12.79 7.83
CA THR A 127 6.64 -14.12 8.43
C THR A 127 7.48 -14.29 9.70
N LYS A 128 7.20 -15.32 10.48
CA LYS A 128 8.01 -15.70 11.66
C LYS A 128 9.47 -15.98 11.31
N LYS A 129 9.78 -16.33 10.05
CA LYS A 129 11.14 -16.55 9.57
C LYS A 129 11.82 -15.24 9.11
N GLY A 130 11.08 -14.09 9.12
CA GLY A 130 11.58 -12.80 8.69
C GLY A 130 11.49 -12.59 7.17
N THR A 131 10.81 -13.47 6.44
CA THR A 131 10.53 -13.28 5.02
C THR A 131 9.44 -12.24 4.85
N LEU A 132 9.65 -11.27 3.97
CA LEU A 132 8.58 -10.39 3.51
C LEU A 132 7.79 -11.12 2.42
N VAL A 133 6.47 -11.16 2.57
CA VAL A 133 5.56 -11.74 1.59
C VAL A 133 4.58 -10.64 1.16
N GLY A 134 4.67 -10.23 -0.09
CA GLY A 134 3.77 -9.29 -0.73
C GLY A 134 2.76 -10.05 -1.59
N VAL A 135 1.47 -9.72 -1.44
CA VAL A 135 0.39 -10.24 -2.29
C VAL A 135 -0.23 -9.12 -3.10
N TYR A 136 -0.81 -9.44 -4.25
CA TYR A 136 -1.40 -8.46 -5.16
C TYR A 136 -2.26 -9.14 -6.23
N ASP A 137 -3.14 -8.38 -6.89
CA ASP A 137 -3.80 -8.81 -8.13
C ASP A 137 -2.80 -8.89 -9.28
N ILE A 138 -2.91 -9.95 -10.07
CA ILE A 138 -2.30 -10.11 -11.39
C ILE A 138 -3.40 -9.84 -12.42
N ARG A 139 -3.44 -8.65 -13.00
CA ARG A 139 -4.45 -8.24 -13.98
C ARG A 139 -3.87 -8.36 -15.39
N TYR A 140 -4.18 -9.44 -16.07
CA TYR A 140 -3.49 -9.80 -17.31
C TYR A 140 -3.82 -8.88 -18.48
N GLU A 141 -5.06 -8.43 -18.63
CA GLU A 141 -5.54 -7.73 -19.82
C GLU A 141 -5.56 -6.20 -19.65
N ASN A 142 -5.90 -5.70 -18.47
CA ASN A 142 -6.06 -4.28 -18.19
C ASN A 142 -6.05 -4.01 -16.68
N SER A 143 -6.19 -2.75 -16.26
CA SER A 143 -6.15 -2.35 -14.83
C SER A 143 -7.52 -2.35 -14.13
N ARG A 144 -8.60 -2.79 -14.80
CA ARG A 144 -9.96 -2.75 -14.25
C ARG A 144 -10.14 -3.77 -13.12
N ASP A 145 -11.09 -3.48 -12.24
CA ASP A 145 -11.52 -4.40 -11.19
C ASP A 145 -12.27 -5.61 -11.77
N LEU A 146 -12.45 -6.64 -10.95
CA LEU A 146 -13.23 -7.82 -11.32
C LEU A 146 -14.60 -7.44 -11.93
N GLN A 147 -15.01 -7.96 -13.07
CA GLN A 147 -14.68 -9.25 -13.68
C GLN A 147 -13.63 -9.08 -14.79
N GLY A 148 -12.73 -10.04 -14.87
CA GLY A 148 -11.70 -10.12 -15.90
C GLY A 148 -10.74 -11.28 -15.62
N HIS A 149 -9.73 -11.48 -16.46
CA HIS A 149 -8.64 -12.41 -16.18
C HIS A 149 -7.73 -11.81 -15.10
N VAL A 150 -8.03 -12.15 -13.86
CA VAL A 150 -7.34 -11.67 -12.65
C VAL A 150 -7.05 -12.87 -11.75
N ASP A 151 -5.81 -12.98 -11.28
CA ASP A 151 -5.36 -13.97 -10.30
C ASP A 151 -4.71 -13.29 -9.10
N VAL A 152 -4.44 -14.05 -8.04
CA VAL A 152 -3.71 -13.56 -6.87
C VAL A 152 -2.24 -13.97 -6.97
N GLY A 153 -1.37 -12.97 -7.04
CA GLY A 153 0.08 -13.11 -7.08
C GLY A 153 0.76 -12.93 -5.73
N VAL A 154 1.89 -13.59 -5.57
CA VAL A 154 2.77 -13.48 -4.41
C VAL A 154 4.20 -13.20 -4.86
N SER A 155 4.89 -12.30 -4.17
CA SER A 155 6.34 -12.13 -4.26
C SER A 155 6.97 -12.18 -2.87
N ARG A 156 8.16 -12.77 -2.77
CA ARG A 156 8.86 -12.99 -1.52
C ARG A 156 10.21 -12.27 -1.50
N SER A 157 10.61 -11.77 -0.34
CA SER A 157 11.96 -11.26 -0.09
C SER A 157 12.50 -11.82 1.22
N THR A 158 13.65 -12.49 1.17
CA THR A 158 14.34 -13.06 2.35
C THR A 158 15.47 -12.18 2.86
N ASP A 159 15.63 -10.99 2.29
CA ASP A 159 16.76 -10.09 2.58
C ASP A 159 16.34 -8.68 3.03
N GLY A 160 15.09 -8.58 3.58
CA GLY A 160 14.52 -7.34 4.09
C GLY A 160 14.10 -6.36 2.99
N GLY A 161 13.64 -6.86 1.85
CA GLY A 161 13.11 -6.07 0.74
C GLY A 161 14.19 -5.53 -0.22
N ARG A 162 15.44 -5.97 -0.10
CA ARG A 162 16.51 -5.55 -1.04
C ARG A 162 16.34 -6.18 -2.41
N THR A 163 15.94 -7.44 -2.42
CA THR A 163 15.60 -8.18 -3.65
C THR A 163 14.26 -8.91 -3.45
N TRP A 164 13.53 -9.08 -4.54
CA TRP A 164 12.25 -9.78 -4.57
C TRP A 164 12.32 -10.93 -5.58
N GLY A 165 11.78 -12.08 -5.17
CA GLY A 165 11.75 -13.29 -6.00
C GLY A 165 10.78 -13.20 -7.18
N PRO A 166 10.74 -14.26 -8.00
CA PRO A 166 9.76 -14.38 -9.08
C PRO A 166 8.33 -14.34 -8.52
N MET A 167 7.37 -14.08 -9.40
CA MET A 167 5.95 -14.17 -9.09
C MET A 167 5.56 -15.63 -8.88
N ILE A 168 4.76 -15.88 -7.84
CA ILE A 168 4.09 -17.13 -7.54
C ILE A 168 2.61 -16.85 -7.67
N VAL A 169 1.86 -17.64 -8.42
CA VAL A 169 0.39 -17.59 -8.45
C VAL A 169 -0.11 -18.37 -7.23
N ALA A 170 -0.76 -17.69 -6.30
CA ALA A 170 -1.29 -18.28 -5.08
C ALA A 170 -2.74 -18.74 -5.22
N MET A 171 -3.50 -18.10 -6.10
CA MET A 171 -4.89 -18.44 -6.37
C MET A 171 -5.22 -18.10 -7.81
N ASP A 172 -5.70 -19.09 -8.56
CA ASP A 172 -6.17 -19.04 -9.94
C ASP A 172 -7.37 -20.00 -10.05
N MET A 173 -8.49 -19.52 -10.58
CA MET A 173 -9.70 -20.31 -10.71
C MET A 173 -9.85 -20.95 -12.10
N GLY A 174 -9.00 -20.61 -13.06
CA GLY A 174 -8.96 -21.21 -14.39
C GLY A 174 -10.29 -21.13 -15.15
N GLU A 175 -10.61 -22.19 -15.88
CA GLU A 175 -11.86 -22.35 -16.64
C GLU A 175 -12.94 -23.06 -15.79
N TRP A 176 -13.22 -22.58 -14.62
CA TRP A 176 -14.18 -23.19 -13.72
C TRP A 176 -15.63 -23.10 -14.27
N GLY A 177 -16.44 -24.14 -14.02
CA GLY A 177 -17.85 -24.16 -14.37
C GLY A 177 -18.12 -24.20 -15.90
N GLY A 178 -17.09 -24.51 -16.71
CA GLY A 178 -17.20 -24.52 -18.19
C GLY A 178 -17.17 -23.14 -18.82
N LEU A 179 -16.86 -22.10 -18.03
CA LEU A 179 -16.64 -20.71 -18.50
C LEU A 179 -15.16 -20.41 -18.60
N PRO A 180 -14.76 -19.49 -19.52
CA PRO A 180 -13.36 -19.11 -19.70
C PRO A 180 -12.81 -18.34 -18.50
N GLN A 181 -11.49 -18.32 -18.36
CA GLN A 181 -10.79 -17.72 -17.23
C GLN A 181 -11.09 -16.21 -17.05
N ASN A 182 -11.33 -15.46 -18.11
CA ASN A 182 -11.63 -14.02 -18.04
C ASN A 182 -13.02 -13.69 -17.47
N VAL A 183 -13.82 -14.70 -17.13
CA VAL A 183 -15.05 -14.58 -16.32
C VAL A 183 -15.01 -15.47 -15.07
N ASN A 184 -13.80 -15.80 -14.63
CA ASN A 184 -13.49 -16.53 -13.40
C ASN A 184 -12.41 -15.81 -12.56
N GLY A 185 -12.33 -14.48 -12.64
CA GLY A 185 -11.29 -13.73 -11.95
C GLY A 185 -11.38 -13.80 -10.43
N VAL A 186 -10.22 -13.85 -9.78
CA VAL A 186 -10.06 -13.83 -8.33
C VAL A 186 -9.08 -12.75 -7.91
N GLY A 187 -9.46 -11.87 -6.97
CA GLY A 187 -8.63 -10.71 -6.61
C GLY A 187 -8.99 -10.04 -5.29
N ASP A 188 -8.49 -8.83 -5.11
CA ASP A 188 -8.58 -8.04 -3.88
C ASP A 188 -7.95 -8.75 -2.65
N PRO A 189 -6.70 -9.24 -2.71
CA PRO A 189 -6.16 -10.13 -1.70
C PRO A 189 -5.97 -9.46 -0.34
N CYS A 190 -6.23 -10.25 0.72
CA CYS A 190 -5.86 -9.95 2.10
C CYS A 190 -4.96 -11.06 2.63
N ILE A 191 -3.78 -10.74 3.13
CA ILE A 191 -2.86 -11.72 3.70
C ILE A 191 -2.84 -11.65 5.23
N LEU A 192 -2.75 -12.80 5.89
CA LEU A 192 -2.63 -12.93 7.34
C LEU A 192 -1.53 -13.93 7.70
N VAL A 193 -0.76 -13.63 8.74
CA VAL A 193 0.15 -14.60 9.40
C VAL A 193 -0.57 -15.14 10.62
N ASP A 194 -0.75 -16.45 10.74
CA ASP A 194 -1.06 -17.08 12.01
C ASP A 194 0.21 -17.07 12.87
N GLU A 195 0.29 -16.14 13.81
CA GLU A 195 1.46 -15.98 14.68
C GLU A 195 1.68 -17.17 15.63
N VAL A 196 0.73 -18.10 15.75
CA VAL A 196 0.88 -19.32 16.54
C VAL A 196 1.60 -20.40 15.73
N THR A 197 1.08 -20.73 14.54
CA THR A 197 1.64 -21.80 13.70
C THR A 197 2.75 -21.30 12.76
N GLY A 198 2.68 -20.07 12.31
CA GLY A 198 3.53 -19.48 11.27
C GLY A 198 2.97 -19.67 9.86
N ASP A 199 1.77 -20.22 9.73
CA ASP A 199 1.09 -20.36 8.45
C ASP A 199 0.68 -18.99 7.89
N LEU A 200 0.61 -18.90 6.57
CA LEU A 200 0.06 -17.77 5.86
C LEU A 200 -1.31 -18.14 5.32
N LEU A 201 -2.27 -17.23 5.49
CA LEU A 201 -3.59 -17.33 4.88
C LEU A 201 -3.77 -16.16 3.91
N VAL A 202 -4.26 -16.43 2.70
CA VAL A 202 -4.64 -15.41 1.73
C VAL A 202 -6.10 -15.57 1.40
N PHE A 203 -6.85 -14.48 1.54
CA PHE A 203 -8.26 -14.39 1.22
C PHE A 203 -8.41 -13.56 -0.05
N ALA A 204 -9.37 -13.94 -0.91
CA ALA A 204 -9.68 -13.18 -2.12
C ALA A 204 -11.15 -13.36 -2.52
N ALA A 205 -11.66 -12.40 -3.28
CA ALA A 205 -12.99 -12.48 -3.87
C ALA A 205 -12.88 -13.14 -5.26
N TRP A 206 -13.64 -14.20 -5.48
CA TRP A 206 -13.78 -14.84 -6.78
C TRP A 206 -15.13 -14.52 -7.39
N THR A 207 -15.13 -14.14 -8.65
CA THR A 207 -16.34 -13.85 -9.43
C THR A 207 -16.46 -14.87 -10.55
N HIS A 208 -17.63 -15.52 -10.66
CA HIS A 208 -17.93 -16.49 -11.70
C HIS A 208 -19.02 -15.96 -12.63
N GLY A 209 -18.79 -16.11 -13.94
CA GLY A 209 -19.73 -15.60 -14.93
C GLY A 209 -19.78 -14.09 -15.02
N GLY A 210 -20.89 -13.56 -15.52
CA GLY A 210 -21.02 -12.14 -15.80
C GLY A 210 -20.31 -11.72 -17.09
N GLU A 211 -20.18 -10.41 -17.30
CA GLU A 211 -19.53 -9.83 -18.48
C GLU A 211 -18.13 -9.34 -18.12
N ALA A 212 -17.12 -9.85 -18.83
CA ALA A 212 -15.74 -9.38 -18.67
C ALA A 212 -15.64 -7.87 -18.89
N GLY A 213 -14.92 -7.19 -17.97
CA GLY A 213 -14.77 -5.74 -17.99
C GLY A 213 -15.90 -4.94 -17.33
N LYS A 214 -16.97 -5.60 -16.86
CA LYS A 214 -17.99 -4.99 -15.99
C LYS A 214 -17.65 -5.23 -14.52
N ALA A 215 -17.68 -4.20 -13.70
CA ALA A 215 -17.38 -4.31 -12.29
C ALA A 215 -18.40 -5.18 -11.55
N ALA A 216 -17.95 -6.28 -10.96
CA ALA A 216 -18.75 -7.20 -10.15
C ALA A 216 -19.43 -6.49 -8.95
N TRP A 217 -18.84 -5.42 -8.47
CA TRP A 217 -19.41 -4.55 -7.44
C TRP A 217 -20.85 -4.11 -7.73
N PHE A 218 -21.17 -3.82 -8.99
CA PHE A 218 -22.51 -3.38 -9.40
C PHE A 218 -23.40 -4.52 -9.92
N ALA A 219 -22.81 -5.67 -10.26
CA ALA A 219 -23.51 -6.79 -10.86
C ALA A 219 -23.92 -7.89 -9.86
N ALA A 220 -23.20 -8.00 -8.71
CA ALA A 220 -23.42 -9.06 -7.72
C ALA A 220 -24.86 -9.09 -7.20
N GLY A 221 -25.46 -10.30 -7.15
CA GLY A 221 -26.76 -10.55 -6.53
C GLY A 221 -26.65 -11.06 -5.09
N SER A 222 -27.80 -11.32 -4.48
CA SER A 222 -27.93 -12.00 -3.19
C SER A 222 -27.80 -13.52 -3.34
N GLY A 223 -27.90 -14.28 -2.24
CA GLY A 223 -27.75 -15.73 -2.23
C GLY A 223 -26.31 -16.20 -1.99
N PHE A 224 -26.03 -17.45 -2.33
CA PHE A 224 -24.75 -18.10 -2.02
C PHE A 224 -24.05 -18.70 -3.27
N GLU A 225 -24.76 -18.79 -4.39
CA GLU A 225 -24.24 -19.51 -5.55
C GLU A 225 -23.28 -18.66 -6.39
N PRO A 226 -22.21 -19.24 -6.92
CA PRO A 226 -21.22 -18.53 -7.73
C PRO A 226 -21.81 -17.75 -8.91
N ASP A 227 -22.85 -18.30 -9.56
CA ASP A 227 -23.54 -17.66 -10.69
C ASP A 227 -24.24 -16.34 -10.35
N THR A 228 -24.48 -16.07 -9.07
CA THR A 228 -25.24 -14.90 -8.61
C THR A 228 -24.45 -13.93 -7.77
N THR A 229 -23.47 -14.42 -7.01
CA THR A 229 -22.74 -13.61 -6.05
C THR A 229 -21.27 -14.02 -5.99
N PRO A 230 -20.33 -13.06 -5.88
CA PRO A 230 -18.93 -13.36 -5.64
C PRO A 230 -18.72 -14.23 -4.41
N GLN A 231 -17.73 -15.09 -4.49
CA GLN A 231 -17.37 -16.04 -3.43
C GLN A 231 -16.13 -15.55 -2.69
N LEU A 232 -16.13 -15.70 -1.36
CA LEU A 232 -14.95 -15.48 -0.54
C LEU A 232 -14.13 -16.76 -0.45
N LEU A 233 -12.94 -16.76 -1.02
CA LEU A 233 -12.03 -17.89 -1.02
C LEU A 233 -10.84 -17.65 -0.08
N MET A 234 -10.25 -18.75 0.40
CA MET A 234 -9.04 -18.74 1.21
C MET A 234 -8.07 -19.82 0.75
N VAL A 235 -6.78 -19.51 0.63
CA VAL A 235 -5.69 -20.48 0.47
C VAL A 235 -4.73 -20.36 1.64
N ARG A 236 -4.00 -21.45 1.95
CA ARG A 236 -3.03 -21.57 3.04
C ARG A 236 -1.67 -21.97 2.53
N SER A 237 -0.62 -21.38 3.09
CA SER A 237 0.77 -21.80 2.94
C SER A 237 1.37 -22.16 4.29
N THR A 238 2.01 -23.33 4.38
CA THR A 238 2.73 -23.82 5.56
C THR A 238 4.25 -23.79 5.38
N ASP A 239 4.72 -23.32 4.24
CA ASP A 239 6.12 -23.33 3.83
C ASP A 239 6.69 -21.93 3.54
N ASP A 240 6.17 -20.92 4.27
CA ASP A 240 6.65 -19.53 4.17
C ASP A 240 6.28 -18.84 2.84
N GLY A 241 5.14 -19.24 2.23
CA GLY A 241 4.61 -18.64 1.00
C GLY A 241 5.23 -19.17 -0.29
N LEU A 242 5.88 -20.34 -0.26
CA LEU A 242 6.43 -20.99 -1.46
C LEU A 242 5.37 -21.77 -2.24
N THR A 243 4.50 -22.48 -1.53
CA THR A 243 3.38 -23.20 -2.11
C THR A 243 2.08 -22.89 -1.36
N TRP A 244 0.96 -23.08 -2.04
CA TRP A 244 -0.37 -22.73 -1.55
C TRP A 244 -1.34 -23.91 -1.74
N SER A 245 -2.28 -24.04 -0.81
CA SER A 245 -3.32 -25.07 -0.88
C SER A 245 -4.32 -24.77 -1.99
N GLU A 246 -5.17 -25.77 -2.31
CA GLU A 246 -6.40 -25.53 -3.05
C GLU A 246 -7.28 -24.49 -2.31
N PRO A 247 -8.07 -23.69 -3.05
CA PRO A 247 -8.97 -22.70 -2.46
C PRO A 247 -10.08 -23.35 -1.64
N VAL A 248 -10.32 -22.81 -0.45
CA VAL A 248 -11.47 -23.15 0.42
C VAL A 248 -12.50 -22.05 0.32
N ASN A 249 -13.74 -22.39 -0.02
CA ASN A 249 -14.84 -21.42 -0.11
C ASN A 249 -15.46 -21.17 1.27
N LEU A 250 -15.35 -19.93 1.74
CA LEU A 250 -15.85 -19.48 3.04
C LEU A 250 -17.21 -18.80 2.97
N THR A 251 -17.76 -18.56 1.79
CA THR A 251 -18.96 -17.73 1.56
C THR A 251 -20.12 -18.10 2.48
N ARG A 252 -20.44 -19.39 2.58
CA ARG A 252 -21.57 -19.86 3.43
C ARG A 252 -21.31 -19.72 4.93
N GLN A 253 -20.07 -19.50 5.36
CA GLN A 253 -19.74 -19.29 6.77
C GLN A 253 -19.94 -17.84 7.22
N VAL A 254 -19.72 -16.88 6.28
CA VAL A 254 -19.58 -15.45 6.63
C VAL A 254 -20.62 -14.55 5.96
N LYS A 255 -21.33 -15.03 4.93
CA LYS A 255 -22.31 -14.25 4.18
C LYS A 255 -23.73 -14.53 4.68
N GLN A 256 -24.55 -13.49 4.83
CA GLN A 256 -26.01 -13.65 4.94
C GLN A 256 -26.63 -13.72 3.55
N GLU A 257 -27.68 -14.48 3.39
CA GLU A 257 -28.35 -14.73 2.10
C GLU A 257 -28.79 -13.43 1.42
N ALA A 258 -29.31 -12.48 2.20
CA ALA A 258 -29.80 -11.22 1.67
C ALA A 258 -28.71 -10.26 1.16
N TRP A 259 -27.47 -10.39 1.63
CA TRP A 259 -26.38 -9.52 1.19
C TRP A 259 -26.03 -9.75 -0.27
N ASN A 260 -25.57 -8.69 -0.94
CA ASN A 260 -25.04 -8.80 -2.29
C ASN A 260 -23.54 -9.15 -2.26
N PHE A 261 -22.67 -8.28 -2.78
CA PHE A 261 -21.23 -8.52 -2.77
C PHE A 261 -20.72 -8.60 -1.32
N THR A 262 -19.99 -9.67 -1.01
CA THR A 262 -19.44 -9.94 0.31
C THR A 262 -18.01 -10.43 0.17
N PHE A 263 -17.04 -9.77 0.81
CA PHE A 263 -15.63 -10.12 0.70
C PHE A 263 -14.78 -9.49 1.83
N GLN A 264 -13.51 -9.81 1.88
CA GLN A 264 -12.55 -9.26 2.82
C GLN A 264 -12.20 -7.80 2.50
N GLY A 265 -11.70 -7.06 3.48
CA GLY A 265 -10.95 -5.84 3.21
C GLY A 265 -9.56 -6.20 2.69
N PRO A 266 -9.08 -5.64 1.55
CA PRO A 266 -7.76 -5.95 1.01
C PRO A 266 -6.63 -5.50 1.93
N GLY A 267 -5.41 -5.99 1.71
CA GLY A 267 -4.24 -5.65 2.48
C GLY A 267 -3.85 -6.74 3.47
N ARG A 268 -4.15 -6.58 4.76
CA ARG A 268 -3.76 -7.59 5.78
C ARG A 268 -4.77 -7.77 6.89
N GLY A 269 -4.83 -9.03 7.38
CA GLY A 269 -5.42 -9.38 8.66
C GLY A 269 -4.40 -9.39 9.80
N ILE A 270 -4.83 -9.77 10.99
CA ILE A 270 -4.01 -9.87 12.21
C ILE A 270 -4.25 -11.17 12.96
N THR A 271 -3.28 -11.58 13.76
CA THR A 271 -3.46 -12.51 14.89
C THR A 271 -3.48 -11.68 16.17
N MET A 272 -4.55 -11.82 16.98
CA MET A 272 -4.68 -11.18 18.29
C MET A 272 -3.76 -11.82 19.34
N ASP A 273 -3.64 -11.18 20.49
CA ASP A 273 -2.83 -11.65 21.61
C ASP A 273 -3.25 -13.03 22.14
N ASP A 274 -4.54 -13.34 22.06
CA ASP A 274 -5.11 -14.65 22.44
C ASP A 274 -5.00 -15.70 21.34
N GLY A 275 -4.47 -15.30 20.15
CA GLY A 275 -4.32 -16.14 19.00
C GLY A 275 -5.52 -16.14 18.04
N THR A 276 -6.58 -15.41 18.30
CA THR A 276 -7.71 -15.26 17.38
C THR A 276 -7.23 -14.59 16.08
N LEU A 277 -7.61 -15.15 14.94
CA LEU A 277 -7.36 -14.57 13.62
C LEU A 277 -8.48 -13.61 13.28
N VAL A 278 -8.13 -12.38 12.82
CA VAL A 278 -9.11 -11.35 12.45
C VAL A 278 -8.76 -10.76 11.10
N VAL A 279 -9.76 -10.69 10.24
CA VAL A 279 -9.65 -10.12 8.88
C VAL A 279 -10.70 -9.03 8.72
N PRO A 280 -10.35 -7.86 8.15
CA PRO A 280 -11.33 -6.87 7.75
C PRO A 280 -12.34 -7.47 6.78
N PHE A 281 -13.58 -7.08 6.91
CA PHE A 281 -14.69 -7.67 6.15
C PHE A 281 -15.66 -6.58 5.69
N GLN A 282 -16.28 -6.79 4.52
CA GLN A 282 -17.28 -5.86 3.99
C GLN A 282 -18.33 -6.62 3.19
N HIS A 283 -19.52 -6.03 3.13
CA HIS A 283 -20.64 -6.53 2.34
C HIS A 283 -21.51 -5.37 1.84
N GLN A 284 -22.37 -5.67 0.89
CA GLN A 284 -23.40 -4.73 0.46
C GLN A 284 -24.77 -5.16 1.07
N GLU A 285 -25.39 -4.25 1.81
CA GLU A 285 -26.76 -4.40 2.28
C GLU A 285 -27.74 -4.35 1.09
N PRO A 286 -28.83 -5.12 1.13
CA PRO A 286 -29.84 -5.05 0.06
C PRO A 286 -30.57 -3.69 0.05
N GLU A 287 -30.78 -3.11 1.23
CA GLU A 287 -31.51 -1.86 1.44
C GLU A 287 -30.77 -0.95 2.44
N PRO A 288 -30.67 0.36 2.22
CA PRO A 288 -30.93 1.04 0.94
C PRO A 288 -29.96 0.56 -0.12
N GLU A 289 -30.38 0.57 -1.36
CA GLU A 289 -29.77 -0.04 -2.55
C GLU A 289 -28.25 -0.22 -2.50
N ARG A 290 -27.78 -1.47 -2.31
CA ARG A 290 -26.37 -1.88 -2.32
C ARG A 290 -25.44 -1.05 -1.44
N THR A 291 -25.95 -0.48 -0.35
CA THR A 291 -25.11 0.33 0.54
C THR A 291 -24.07 -0.54 1.22
N PRO A 292 -22.77 -0.26 1.05
CA PRO A 292 -21.72 -1.07 1.65
C PRO A 292 -21.62 -0.84 3.15
N ALA A 293 -21.19 -1.88 3.86
CA ALA A 293 -20.95 -1.84 5.29
C ALA A 293 -19.69 -2.64 5.63
N ALA A 294 -18.81 -2.06 6.45
CA ALA A 294 -17.57 -2.68 6.87
C ALA A 294 -17.62 -3.19 8.31
N GLY A 295 -16.97 -4.32 8.56
CA GLY A 295 -16.84 -4.98 9.82
C GLY A 295 -15.60 -5.87 9.86
N ILE A 296 -15.68 -6.95 10.62
CA ILE A 296 -14.62 -7.96 10.72
C ILE A 296 -15.20 -9.36 10.59
N MET A 297 -14.40 -10.29 10.08
CA MET A 297 -14.56 -11.72 10.29
C MET A 297 -13.42 -12.26 11.12
N TYR A 298 -13.68 -13.29 11.93
CA TYR A 298 -12.69 -13.85 12.82
C TYR A 298 -12.79 -15.37 12.94
N SER A 299 -11.68 -16.00 13.35
CA SER A 299 -11.56 -17.44 13.60
C SER A 299 -10.81 -17.69 14.90
N THR A 300 -11.33 -18.59 15.75
CA THR A 300 -10.68 -19.03 16.99
C THR A 300 -10.04 -20.42 16.88
N ASP A 301 -10.15 -21.06 15.73
CA ASP A 301 -9.70 -22.43 15.44
C ASP A 301 -8.68 -22.50 14.28
N ARG A 302 -7.83 -21.48 14.18
CA ARG A 302 -6.75 -21.40 13.16
C ARG A 302 -7.26 -21.35 11.72
N GLY A 303 -8.42 -20.73 11.49
CA GLY A 303 -8.97 -20.53 10.16
C GLY A 303 -9.74 -21.72 9.59
N LEU A 304 -10.14 -22.67 10.45
CA LEU A 304 -11.03 -23.77 10.03
C LEU A 304 -12.47 -23.28 9.88
N THR A 305 -12.92 -22.46 10.84
CA THR A 305 -14.25 -21.82 10.79
C THR A 305 -14.15 -20.30 10.98
N TRP A 306 -15.05 -19.58 10.34
CA TRP A 306 -15.07 -18.12 10.36
C TRP A 306 -16.43 -17.58 10.77
N HIS A 307 -16.42 -16.48 11.50
CA HIS A 307 -17.61 -15.86 12.08
C HIS A 307 -17.64 -14.37 11.76
N VAL A 308 -18.83 -13.83 11.56
CA VAL A 308 -19.12 -12.40 11.35
C VAL A 308 -20.24 -12.00 12.31
N HIS A 309 -20.19 -10.78 12.85
CA HIS A 309 -21.26 -10.19 13.65
C HIS A 309 -21.82 -8.93 12.97
N GLN A 310 -21.93 -7.82 13.69
CA GLN A 310 -22.48 -6.57 13.14
C GLN A 310 -21.39 -5.81 12.37
N TYR A 311 -21.79 -5.02 11.38
CA TYR A 311 -20.91 -4.03 10.77
C TYR A 311 -20.65 -2.85 11.73
N ALA A 312 -19.51 -2.17 11.54
CA ALA A 312 -19.15 -1.02 12.36
C ALA A 312 -19.86 0.26 11.92
N LYS A 313 -19.93 0.50 10.62
CA LYS A 313 -20.55 1.70 10.05
C LYS A 313 -21.03 1.41 8.63
N ILE A 314 -22.25 1.86 8.34
CA ILE A 314 -22.81 1.79 6.98
C ILE A 314 -22.20 2.85 6.08
N ASN A 315 -22.20 2.62 4.77
CA ASN A 315 -21.60 3.44 3.72
C ASN A 315 -20.08 3.58 3.90
N THR A 316 -19.46 2.49 4.36
CA THR A 316 -18.03 2.29 4.44
C THR A 316 -17.64 1.00 3.72
N THR A 317 -16.39 0.91 3.27
CA THR A 317 -15.90 -0.21 2.47
C THR A 317 -14.57 -0.73 3.03
N GLU A 318 -13.56 -0.89 2.19
CA GLU A 318 -12.24 -1.40 2.51
C GLU A 318 -11.68 -0.83 3.81
N SER A 319 -11.27 -1.72 4.70
CA SER A 319 -10.87 -1.39 6.05
C SER A 319 -9.62 -2.13 6.49
N GLN A 320 -9.04 -1.66 7.58
CA GLN A 320 -7.90 -2.31 8.23
C GLN A 320 -8.17 -2.40 9.72
N VAL A 321 -7.74 -3.53 10.32
CA VAL A 321 -7.96 -3.83 11.73
C VAL A 321 -6.65 -3.85 12.51
N ALA A 322 -6.69 -3.39 13.76
CA ALA A 322 -5.57 -3.51 14.71
C ALA A 322 -6.08 -3.77 16.12
N GLU A 323 -5.42 -4.65 16.87
CA GLU A 323 -5.65 -4.81 18.30
C GLU A 323 -4.92 -3.71 19.06
N ILE A 324 -5.64 -2.67 19.50
CA ILE A 324 -5.04 -1.49 20.14
C ILE A 324 -4.79 -1.67 21.65
N ALA A 325 -5.54 -2.56 22.28
CA ALA A 325 -5.36 -3.06 23.64
C ALA A 325 -5.82 -4.53 23.67
N PRO A 326 -5.44 -5.34 24.66
CA PRO A 326 -5.87 -6.73 24.74
C PRO A 326 -7.39 -6.89 24.61
N GLY A 327 -7.84 -7.60 23.58
CA GLY A 327 -9.25 -7.81 23.26
C GLY A 327 -9.99 -6.58 22.69
N GLU A 328 -9.33 -5.44 22.46
CA GLU A 328 -9.92 -4.25 21.89
C GLU A 328 -9.41 -4.03 20.45
N LEU A 329 -10.31 -4.14 19.49
CA LEU A 329 -10.02 -3.97 18.08
C LEU A 329 -10.44 -2.59 17.59
N MET A 330 -9.55 -1.92 16.83
CA MET A 330 -9.83 -0.74 16.06
C MET A 330 -10.03 -1.12 14.60
N LEU A 331 -11.12 -0.69 13.99
CA LEU A 331 -11.38 -0.80 12.56
C LEU A 331 -11.31 0.60 11.94
N ASN A 332 -10.38 0.78 10.99
CA ASN A 332 -10.20 2.02 10.24
C ASN A 332 -10.71 1.80 8.82
N MET A 333 -11.79 2.49 8.44
CA MET A 333 -12.60 2.22 7.26
C MET A 333 -12.52 3.35 6.24
N ARG A 334 -12.51 3.00 4.95
CA ARG A 334 -12.76 3.90 3.82
C ARG A 334 -14.21 4.38 3.89
N ASP A 335 -14.43 5.68 4.02
CA ASP A 335 -15.75 6.28 4.14
C ASP A 335 -16.17 6.98 2.83
N ASN A 336 -17.24 6.48 2.21
CA ASN A 336 -17.73 7.00 0.93
C ASN A 336 -18.32 8.43 1.05
N ARG A 337 -18.49 8.95 2.28
CA ARG A 337 -18.99 10.32 2.53
C ARG A 337 -17.93 11.41 2.30
N LYS A 338 -16.65 11.03 2.11
CA LYS A 338 -15.52 11.97 1.97
C LYS A 338 -15.31 12.87 3.21
N THR A 339 -15.60 12.35 4.39
CA THR A 339 -15.44 13.08 5.66
C THR A 339 -14.16 12.69 6.41
N GLY A 340 -13.22 12.01 5.75
CA GLY A 340 -12.06 11.37 6.32
C GLY A 340 -12.34 9.92 6.71
N ARG A 341 -11.33 9.22 7.22
CA ARG A 341 -11.43 7.80 7.61
C ARG A 341 -12.43 7.62 8.75
N ALA A 342 -13.36 6.69 8.60
CA ALA A 342 -14.20 6.27 9.71
C ALA A 342 -13.42 5.32 10.63
N VAL A 343 -13.43 5.57 11.94
CA VAL A 343 -12.67 4.79 12.92
C VAL A 343 -13.58 4.38 14.08
N TYR A 344 -13.76 3.08 14.23
CA TYR A 344 -14.61 2.48 15.27
C TYR A 344 -13.85 1.42 16.06
N VAL A 345 -14.29 1.15 17.29
CA VAL A 345 -13.69 0.14 18.15
C VAL A 345 -14.75 -0.84 18.66
N THR A 346 -14.30 -2.08 18.90
CA THR A 346 -15.10 -3.16 19.49
C THR A 346 -14.30 -3.91 20.54
N LYS A 347 -14.97 -4.45 21.58
CA LYS A 347 -14.39 -5.33 22.63
C LYS A 347 -15.08 -6.70 22.70
N ASP A 348 -15.96 -6.97 21.75
CA ASP A 348 -16.80 -8.16 21.72
C ASP A 348 -16.87 -8.82 20.35
N MET A 349 -15.74 -8.71 19.60
CA MET A 349 -15.55 -9.29 18.28
C MET A 349 -16.60 -8.77 17.25
N GLY A 350 -16.99 -7.49 17.36
CA GLY A 350 -17.88 -6.85 16.40
C GLY A 350 -19.37 -7.07 16.69
N ARG A 351 -19.76 -7.51 17.89
CA ARG A 351 -21.17 -7.51 18.30
C ARG A 351 -21.69 -6.11 18.54
N THR A 352 -20.82 -5.26 19.11
CA THR A 352 -21.10 -3.83 19.30
C THR A 352 -19.90 -2.99 18.85
N TRP A 353 -20.18 -1.79 18.36
CA TRP A 353 -19.17 -0.86 17.89
C TRP A 353 -19.40 0.55 18.45
N THR A 354 -18.32 1.25 18.77
CA THR A 354 -18.36 2.65 19.20
C THR A 354 -17.39 3.47 18.38
N PRO A 355 -17.72 4.73 18.02
CA PRO A 355 -16.77 5.58 17.30
C PRO A 355 -15.54 5.86 18.18
N HIS A 356 -14.35 5.80 17.58
CA HIS A 356 -13.13 6.21 18.23
C HIS A 356 -12.96 7.73 18.15
N VAL A 357 -12.23 8.31 19.10
CA VAL A 357 -11.99 9.78 19.15
C VAL A 357 -11.33 10.34 17.87
N SER A 358 -10.70 9.52 17.06
CA SER A 358 -10.09 9.91 15.78
C SER A 358 -11.02 9.70 14.56
N ASP A 359 -12.30 9.37 14.77
CA ASP A 359 -13.26 9.27 13.67
C ASP A 359 -13.31 10.57 12.85
N GLY A 360 -13.09 10.48 11.54
CA GLY A 360 -13.02 11.63 10.62
C GLY A 360 -11.72 12.45 10.63
N GLN A 361 -10.73 12.15 11.48
CA GLN A 361 -9.51 12.98 11.58
C GLN A 361 -8.47 12.67 10.47
N LEU A 362 -8.40 11.45 9.97
CA LEU A 362 -7.44 11.06 8.93
C LEU A 362 -8.01 11.39 7.56
N VAL A 363 -7.37 12.33 6.89
CA VAL A 363 -7.77 12.77 5.55
C VAL A 363 -7.57 11.64 4.53
N GLU A 364 -8.52 11.45 3.62
CA GLU A 364 -8.46 10.45 2.55
C GLU A 364 -9.28 10.86 1.31
N PRO A 365 -8.90 10.42 0.10
CA PRO A 365 -9.67 10.65 -1.14
C PRO A 365 -10.61 9.48 -1.47
N VAL A 366 -11.25 8.85 -0.51
CA VAL A 366 -12.01 7.60 -0.68
C VAL A 366 -11.12 6.51 -1.29
N CYS A 367 -10.13 6.08 -0.50
CA CYS A 367 -9.13 5.10 -0.91
C CYS A 367 -8.84 4.12 0.22
N MET A 368 -8.40 2.91 -0.13
CA MET A 368 -7.86 1.95 0.83
C MET A 368 -6.65 2.54 1.58
N ALA A 369 -6.42 2.08 2.78
CA ALA A 369 -5.31 2.49 3.64
C ALA A 369 -4.69 1.27 4.34
N SER A 370 -3.62 1.46 5.10
CA SER A 370 -3.06 0.42 5.96
C SER A 370 -2.95 0.89 7.40
N LEU A 371 -3.27 0.02 8.35
CA LEU A 371 -3.13 0.24 9.79
C LEU A 371 -2.29 -0.90 10.39
N LEU A 372 -1.25 -0.55 11.14
CA LEU A 372 -0.35 -1.51 11.78
C LEU A 372 -0.10 -1.13 13.24
N LYS A 373 -0.47 -2.00 14.17
CA LYS A 373 -0.05 -1.91 15.59
C LYS A 373 1.32 -2.56 15.74
N VAL A 374 2.21 -1.90 16.47
CA VAL A 374 3.52 -2.45 16.88
C VAL A 374 3.71 -2.22 18.36
N ARG A 375 3.86 -3.31 19.12
CA ARG A 375 4.04 -3.26 20.58
C ARG A 375 5.38 -2.65 20.97
N ALA A 376 5.46 -2.13 22.18
CA ALA A 376 6.70 -1.57 22.75
C ALA A 376 7.87 -2.56 22.73
N SER A 377 7.61 -3.84 22.94
CA SER A 377 8.62 -4.92 22.90
C SER A 377 9.15 -5.22 21.48
N GLU A 378 8.37 -4.90 20.48
CA GLU A 378 8.63 -5.23 19.07
C GLU A 378 9.31 -4.11 18.30
N ASN A 379 9.48 -2.94 18.90
CA ASN A 379 10.10 -1.80 18.23
C ASN A 379 11.19 -1.10 19.07
N ALA A 380 12.11 -0.42 18.36
CA ALA A 380 13.24 0.25 18.99
C ALA A 380 12.87 1.55 19.73
N LEU A 381 11.67 2.09 19.54
CA LEU A 381 11.19 3.25 20.28
C LEU A 381 10.72 2.88 21.69
N LYS A 382 10.52 1.57 21.96
CA LYS A 382 10.02 1.03 23.23
C LYS A 382 8.72 1.67 23.70
N LYS A 383 7.84 1.96 22.73
CA LYS A 383 6.49 2.52 22.94
C LYS A 383 5.51 1.75 22.08
N ASP A 384 4.30 1.60 22.54
CA ASP A 384 3.21 1.14 21.68
C ASP A 384 2.96 2.20 20.63
N ILE A 385 2.98 1.79 19.36
CA ILE A 385 2.77 2.68 18.23
C ILE A 385 1.71 2.12 17.29
N LEU A 386 0.95 3.01 16.68
CA LEU A 386 0.16 2.72 15.49
C LEU A 386 0.81 3.43 14.31
N LEU A 387 0.95 2.69 13.21
CA LEU A 387 1.37 3.21 11.92
C LEU A 387 0.18 3.18 10.97
N PHE A 388 0.00 4.24 10.21
CA PHE A 388 -1.06 4.37 9.21
C PHE A 388 -0.47 4.86 7.91
N SER A 389 -0.89 4.30 6.77
CA SER A 389 -0.48 4.80 5.45
C SER A 389 -1.66 4.92 4.51
N ASN A 390 -1.70 6.03 3.78
CA ASN A 390 -2.71 6.31 2.76
C ASN A 390 -2.27 7.44 1.83
N PRO A 391 -3.01 7.72 0.73
CA PRO A 391 -2.96 9.02 0.09
C PRO A 391 -3.49 10.09 1.07
N ALA A 392 -2.60 10.93 1.60
CA ALA A 392 -2.97 11.95 2.60
C ALA A 392 -3.45 13.24 1.92
N ASP A 393 -4.44 13.11 1.05
CA ASP A 393 -5.08 14.18 0.29
C ASP A 393 -6.60 14.00 0.35
N ALA A 394 -7.37 15.08 0.29
CA ALA A 394 -8.83 15.01 0.41
C ALA A 394 -9.53 14.59 -0.89
N ASN A 395 -8.90 14.81 -2.05
CA ASN A 395 -9.52 14.69 -3.35
C ASN A 395 -8.84 13.65 -4.24
N ASP A 396 -7.51 13.63 -4.24
CA ASP A 396 -6.72 12.88 -5.22
C ASP A 396 -5.90 11.77 -4.56
N ARG A 397 -5.67 10.69 -5.29
CA ARG A 397 -4.83 9.57 -4.83
C ARG A 397 -3.34 9.89 -5.01
N LYS A 398 -2.86 10.87 -4.25
CA LYS A 398 -1.48 11.35 -4.19
C LYS A 398 -1.03 11.53 -2.74
N ASN A 399 0.20 11.95 -2.52
CA ASN A 399 0.74 12.21 -1.19
C ASN A 399 0.78 10.97 -0.30
N ILE A 400 1.24 9.82 -0.84
CA ILE A 400 1.39 8.59 -0.03
C ILE A 400 2.27 8.89 1.18
N THR A 401 1.66 8.82 2.35
CA THR A 401 2.26 9.24 3.62
C THR A 401 2.13 8.13 4.65
N VAL A 402 3.22 7.86 5.38
CA VAL A 402 3.18 7.06 6.60
C VAL A 402 3.06 7.99 7.79
N GLN A 403 2.06 7.76 8.63
CA GLN A 403 1.79 8.51 9.84
C GLN A 403 1.97 7.62 11.07
N MET A 404 2.37 8.20 12.21
CA MET A 404 2.59 7.46 13.46
C MET A 404 1.84 8.13 14.61
N SER A 405 1.11 7.31 15.34
CA SER A 405 0.49 7.65 16.63
C SER A 405 1.22 6.96 17.77
N LEU A 406 1.37 7.67 18.89
CA LEU A 406 1.99 7.18 20.15
C LEU A 406 0.97 7.10 21.31
N ASP A 407 -0.29 7.33 21.04
CA ASP A 407 -1.36 7.49 22.03
C ASP A 407 -2.62 6.67 21.70
N GLY A 408 -2.43 5.51 21.03
CA GLY A 408 -3.52 4.61 20.68
C GLY A 408 -4.40 5.10 19.52
N GLY A 409 -3.85 5.92 18.63
CA GLY A 409 -4.57 6.44 17.46
C GLY A 409 -5.35 7.72 17.73
N LYS A 410 -5.22 8.33 18.92
CA LYS A 410 -5.93 9.58 19.25
C LYS A 410 -5.39 10.76 18.46
N THR A 411 -4.07 10.81 18.26
CA THR A 411 -3.41 11.83 17.42
C THR A 411 -2.40 11.21 16.46
N TRP A 412 -2.20 11.87 15.30
CA TRP A 412 -1.33 11.42 14.21
C TRP A 412 -0.36 12.53 13.82
N SER A 413 0.52 12.91 14.76
CA SER A 413 1.37 14.08 14.63
C SER A 413 2.67 13.86 13.87
N ARG A 414 3.13 12.61 13.76
CA ARG A 414 4.38 12.26 13.09
C ARG A 414 4.09 11.72 11.70
N LYS A 415 4.83 12.24 10.69
CA LYS A 415 4.55 11.93 9.28
C LYS A 415 5.84 11.73 8.48
N CYS A 416 5.75 10.90 7.45
CA CYS A 416 6.78 10.73 6.43
C CYS A 416 6.11 10.63 5.06
N LEU A 417 6.21 11.69 4.27
CA LEU A 417 5.77 11.69 2.87
C LEU A 417 6.74 10.82 2.06
N LEU A 418 6.19 9.89 1.28
CA LEU A 418 6.94 8.94 0.45
C LEU A 418 6.84 9.23 -1.04
N ASP A 419 5.65 9.65 -1.49
CA ASP A 419 5.34 9.86 -2.88
C ASP A 419 4.25 10.93 -3.00
N GLU A 420 4.59 12.08 -3.58
CA GLU A 420 3.63 13.17 -3.82
C GLU A 420 2.92 13.06 -5.17
N GLY A 421 3.40 12.14 -6.04
CA GLY A 421 2.80 11.89 -7.33
C GLY A 421 1.48 11.14 -7.25
N GLU A 422 0.70 11.24 -8.31
CA GLU A 422 -0.55 10.51 -8.46
C GLU A 422 -0.30 9.03 -8.77
N GLY A 423 -1.16 8.16 -8.20
CA GLY A 423 -1.15 6.73 -8.41
C GLY A 423 -2.51 6.12 -8.06
N TRP A 424 -2.60 4.80 -7.95
CA TRP A 424 -3.84 4.15 -7.50
C TRP A 424 -4.06 4.24 -5.98
N GLY A 425 -2.96 4.43 -5.21
CA GLY A 425 -3.01 4.88 -3.83
C GLY A 425 -3.12 3.80 -2.76
N TYR A 426 -3.29 2.53 -3.09
CA TYR A 426 -3.35 1.45 -2.12
C TYR A 426 -1.97 1.17 -1.51
N SER A 427 -1.95 0.76 -0.25
CA SER A 427 -0.71 0.49 0.48
C SER A 427 -0.91 -0.53 1.60
N CYS A 428 0.15 -1.26 1.95
CA CYS A 428 0.17 -2.16 3.09
C CYS A 428 1.50 -2.08 3.84
N LEU A 429 1.44 -2.02 5.18
CA LEU A 429 2.57 -1.87 6.10
C LEU A 429 2.90 -3.17 6.82
N THR A 430 4.19 -3.43 7.07
CA THR A 430 4.68 -4.46 7.97
C THR A 430 6.00 -4.05 8.62
N MET A 431 6.35 -4.57 9.79
CA MET A 431 7.70 -4.37 10.35
C MET A 431 8.69 -5.30 9.67
N ILE A 432 9.80 -4.77 9.17
CA ILE A 432 10.94 -5.57 8.66
C ILE A 432 11.80 -6.06 9.82
N ASP A 433 12.05 -5.17 10.75
CA ASP A 433 12.79 -5.38 11.99
C ASP A 433 12.35 -4.35 13.05
N LYS A 434 12.89 -4.43 14.27
CA LYS A 434 12.53 -3.51 15.37
C LYS A 434 12.72 -2.02 15.08
N LYS A 435 13.41 -1.65 14.00
CA LYS A 435 13.78 -0.26 13.67
C LYS A 435 13.17 0.24 12.37
N THR A 436 12.61 -0.67 11.56
CA THR A 436 12.29 -0.39 10.15
C THR A 436 10.92 -0.93 9.80
N VAL A 437 10.04 -0.08 9.30
CA VAL A 437 8.78 -0.48 8.68
C VAL A 437 8.98 -0.62 7.17
N GLY A 438 8.38 -1.66 6.58
CA GLY A 438 8.24 -1.86 5.15
C GLY A 438 6.86 -1.42 4.69
N ILE A 439 6.77 -0.86 3.49
CA ILE A 439 5.53 -0.54 2.80
C ILE A 439 5.58 -1.08 1.38
N LEU A 440 4.55 -1.82 1.00
CA LEU A 440 4.25 -2.17 -0.39
C LEU A 440 3.07 -1.31 -0.83
N TYR A 441 3.19 -0.58 -1.94
CA TYR A 441 2.18 0.38 -2.35
C TYR A 441 2.15 0.62 -3.85
N GLU A 442 1.04 1.13 -4.33
CA GLU A 442 0.81 1.59 -5.70
C GLU A 442 1.37 3.01 -5.82
N SER A 443 2.56 3.13 -6.39
CA SER A 443 3.28 4.41 -6.47
C SER A 443 3.06 5.13 -7.80
N SER A 444 3.47 6.39 -7.84
CA SER A 444 3.53 7.17 -9.08
C SER A 444 4.55 6.64 -10.10
N GLN A 445 5.45 5.73 -9.71
CA GLN A 445 6.56 5.28 -10.53
C GLN A 445 6.51 3.81 -10.95
N ALA A 446 5.80 2.96 -10.22
CA ALA A 446 5.58 1.55 -10.55
C ALA A 446 4.35 1.01 -9.83
N HIS A 447 3.77 -0.08 -10.35
CA HIS A 447 2.53 -0.65 -9.82
C HIS A 447 2.71 -1.16 -8.38
N MET A 448 3.68 -2.05 -8.16
CA MET A 448 4.03 -2.55 -6.83
C MET A 448 5.42 -2.06 -6.45
N THR A 449 5.45 -1.07 -5.58
CA THR A 449 6.67 -0.42 -5.10
C THR A 449 6.89 -0.73 -3.62
N PHE A 450 8.09 -1.16 -3.27
CA PHE A 450 8.49 -1.40 -1.89
C PHE A 450 9.48 -0.35 -1.39
N GLN A 451 9.24 0.17 -0.18
CA GLN A 451 10.18 1.01 0.56
C GLN A 451 10.41 0.52 1.98
N ALA A 452 11.64 0.69 2.48
CA ALA A 452 12.04 0.43 3.86
C ALA A 452 12.31 1.75 4.59
N ILE A 453 11.54 2.04 5.64
CA ILE A 453 11.53 3.35 6.31
C ILE A 453 11.95 3.16 7.77
N PRO A 454 13.08 3.72 8.21
CA PRO A 454 13.43 3.74 9.62
C PRO A 454 12.35 4.47 10.45
N LEU A 455 11.89 3.89 11.55
CA LEU A 455 10.87 4.50 12.43
C LEU A 455 11.26 5.92 12.89
N LYS A 456 12.56 6.17 13.10
CA LYS A 456 13.10 7.51 13.48
C LYS A 456 12.89 8.58 12.41
N ASP A 457 12.60 8.20 11.18
CA ASP A 457 12.39 9.12 10.05
C ASP A 457 10.92 9.53 9.89
N ILE A 458 10.00 8.90 10.63
CA ILE A 458 8.60 9.28 10.76
C ILE A 458 8.53 10.30 11.91
N ARG A 459 8.47 11.61 11.58
CA ARG A 459 8.64 12.72 12.54
C ARG A 459 7.47 13.67 12.51
#